data_e8f7634da2a57f21a58b86c7226cb6c1
#
_entry.id   e8f7634da2a57f21a58b86c7226cb6c1
#
_cell.length_a   1.000
_cell.length_b   1.000
_cell.length_c   1.000
_cell.angle_alpha   90.00
_cell.angle_beta   90.00
_cell.angle_gamma   90.00
#
_symmetry.space_group_name_H-M   'P 1'
#
loop_
_entity.id
_entity.type
_entity.pdbx_description
1 polymer ?
#
loop_
_entity_poly.entity_id
_entity_poly.type
_entity_poly.pdbx_seq_one_letter_code
_entity_poly.pdbx_strand_id
1 'polypeptide(L)'
;MLLVIDVGNTNITLGVFNKDELFGTFRMKTKQPRTSDEYGITLQELVERHGIESSKINAVILASVVPDVMHSLGSAIIKYFGVKPVVVSAGIKTGIRIVTENPRQVGPDRIVDAVGAYTLYGGPAIVV
;
A
#
# COMPACT_ATOMS: atom_id res chain seq x y z
N MET A 1 2.36 3.34 -14.06
CA MET A 1 1.85 2.19 -13.28
C MET A 1 1.74 2.57 -11.81
N LEU A 2 0.82 1.96 -11.10
CA LEU A 2 0.56 2.18 -9.69
C LEU A 2 1.12 1.03 -8.86
N LEU A 3 1.96 1.33 -7.88
CA LEU A 3 2.40 0.38 -6.86
C LEU A 3 1.52 0.55 -5.62
N VAL A 4 0.86 -0.50 -5.19
CA VAL A 4 0.10 -0.54 -3.94
C VAL A 4 0.85 -1.38 -2.92
N ILE A 5 0.93 -0.87 -1.69
CA ILE A 5 1.68 -1.51 -0.60
C ILE A 5 0.79 -1.58 0.64
N ASP A 6 0.59 -2.77 1.14
CA ASP A 6 -0.13 -3.03 2.38
C ASP A 6 0.81 -3.64 3.41
N VAL A 7 1.09 -2.88 4.48
CA VAL A 7 2.00 -3.28 5.56
C VAL A 7 1.18 -3.86 6.71
N GLY A 8 1.10 -5.17 6.74
CA GLY A 8 0.51 -5.91 7.86
C GLY A 8 1.52 -6.22 8.95
N ASN A 9 1.07 -6.78 10.06
CA ASN A 9 1.94 -7.16 11.19
C ASN A 9 2.95 -8.26 10.83
N THR A 10 2.59 -9.13 9.91
CA THR A 10 3.41 -10.30 9.52
C THR A 10 4.08 -10.09 8.17
N ASN A 11 3.34 -9.61 7.19
CA ASN A 11 3.79 -9.45 5.81
C ASN A 11 3.52 -8.04 5.28
N ILE A 12 4.41 -7.60 4.43
CA ILE A 12 4.18 -6.49 3.50
C ILE A 12 3.75 -7.12 2.18
N THR A 13 2.57 -6.77 1.72
CA THR A 13 2.03 -7.22 0.44
C THR A 13 2.08 -6.09 -0.57
N LEU A 14 2.50 -6.40 -1.78
CA LEU A 14 2.68 -5.43 -2.85
C LEU A 14 1.88 -5.88 -4.08
N GLY A 15 1.35 -4.91 -4.79
CA GLY A 15 0.71 -5.14 -6.09
C GLY A 15 1.06 -4.05 -7.07
N VAL A 16 1.23 -4.40 -8.33
CA VAL A 16 1.45 -3.42 -9.41
C VAL A 16 0.28 -3.45 -10.36
N PHE A 17 -0.33 -2.29 -10.57
CA PHE A 17 -1.45 -2.10 -11.46
C PHE A 17 -1.08 -1.23 -12.65
N ASN A 18 -1.56 -1.63 -13.82
CA ASN A 18 -1.67 -0.74 -14.96
C ASN A 18 -3.15 -0.52 -15.24
N LYS A 19 -3.66 0.67 -14.92
CA LYS A 19 -5.11 0.94 -14.87
C LYS A 19 -5.79 -0.06 -13.93
N ASP A 20 -6.74 -0.84 -14.40
CA ASP A 20 -7.48 -1.82 -13.58
C ASP A 20 -6.86 -3.24 -13.63
N GLU A 21 -5.78 -3.42 -14.39
CA GLU A 21 -5.13 -4.71 -14.54
C GLU A 21 -3.99 -4.89 -13.54
N LEU A 22 -4.07 -5.98 -12.76
CA LEU A 22 -3.03 -6.37 -11.81
C LEU A 22 -1.95 -7.18 -12.54
N PHE A 23 -0.75 -6.63 -12.63
CA PHE A 23 0.39 -7.28 -13.29
C PHE A 23 1.16 -8.24 -12.41
N GLY A 24 1.18 -8.01 -11.11
CA GLY A 24 1.91 -8.90 -10.20
C GLY A 24 1.66 -8.56 -8.75
N THR A 25 1.83 -9.58 -7.90
CA THR A 25 1.80 -9.46 -6.45
C THR A 25 3.05 -10.05 -5.85
N PHE A 26 3.53 -9.42 -4.76
CA PHE A 26 4.75 -9.84 -4.08
C PHE A 26 4.54 -9.75 -2.58
N ARG A 27 5.34 -10.48 -1.83
CA ARG A 27 5.35 -10.45 -0.36
C ARG A 27 6.76 -10.36 0.18
N MET A 28 6.88 -9.65 1.29
CA MET A 28 8.09 -9.67 2.11
C MET A 28 7.69 -9.65 3.59
N LYS A 29 8.58 -10.09 4.46
CA LYS A 29 8.30 -10.11 5.90
C LYS A 29 8.39 -8.72 6.50
N THR A 30 7.44 -8.38 7.36
CA THR A 30 7.41 -7.10 8.07
C THR A 30 8.43 -7.02 9.21
N LYS A 31 8.62 -8.11 9.94
CA LYS A 31 9.36 -8.12 11.23
C LYS A 31 10.87 -8.00 11.13
N GLN A 32 11.46 -7.98 9.95
CA GLN A 32 12.89 -7.72 9.83
C GLN A 32 13.14 -6.22 9.72
N PRO A 33 13.89 -5.62 10.67
CA PRO A 33 14.29 -4.23 10.53
C PRO A 33 15.06 -4.03 9.23
N ARG A 34 14.67 -3.05 8.43
CA ARG A 34 15.33 -2.72 7.17
C ARG A 34 15.58 -1.22 7.06
N THR A 35 16.70 -0.88 6.48
CA THR A 35 16.99 0.50 6.10
C THR A 35 16.15 0.88 4.87
N SER A 36 16.08 2.18 4.58
CA SER A 36 15.45 2.65 3.34
C SER A 36 16.10 2.07 2.10
N ASP A 37 17.42 1.89 2.09
CA ASP A 37 18.12 1.30 0.95
C ASP A 37 17.77 -0.18 0.77
N GLU A 38 17.69 -0.94 1.84
CA GLU A 38 17.29 -2.35 1.79
C GLU A 38 15.84 -2.50 1.26
N TYR A 39 14.91 -1.67 1.73
CA TYR A 39 13.56 -1.64 1.17
C TYR A 39 13.55 -1.26 -0.30
N GLY A 40 14.25 -0.20 -0.66
CA GLY A 40 14.28 0.32 -2.02
C GLY A 40 14.82 -0.69 -3.03
N ILE A 41 15.95 -1.31 -2.73
CA ILE A 41 16.56 -2.33 -3.58
C ILE A 41 15.63 -3.54 -3.71
N THR A 42 15.07 -4.03 -2.60
CA THR A 42 14.16 -5.18 -2.62
C THR A 42 12.90 -4.90 -3.43
N LEU A 43 12.30 -3.73 -3.26
CA LEU A 43 11.11 -3.33 -4.02
C LEU A 43 11.41 -3.25 -5.53
N GLN A 44 12.52 -2.63 -5.91
CA GLN A 44 12.92 -2.56 -7.31
C GLN A 44 13.17 -3.94 -7.90
N GLU A 45 13.91 -4.80 -7.22
CA GLU A 45 14.18 -6.16 -7.67
C GLU A 45 12.90 -6.98 -7.87
N LEU A 46 11.97 -6.91 -6.92
CA LEU A 46 10.71 -7.63 -7.00
C LEU A 46 9.89 -7.20 -8.23
N VAL A 47 9.82 -5.90 -8.47
CA VAL A 47 9.10 -5.34 -9.62
C VAL A 47 9.79 -5.73 -10.93
N GLU A 48 11.11 -5.56 -11.03
CA GLU A 48 11.87 -5.79 -12.25
C GLU A 48 11.96 -7.27 -12.63
N ARG A 49 12.04 -8.18 -11.67
CA ARG A 49 12.01 -9.63 -11.91
C ARG A 49 10.72 -10.12 -12.58
N HIS A 50 9.64 -9.36 -12.46
CA HIS A 50 8.38 -9.64 -13.14
C HIS A 50 8.22 -8.90 -14.46
N GLY A 51 9.30 -8.36 -14.99
CA GLY A 51 9.31 -7.67 -16.28
C GLY A 51 8.71 -6.26 -16.24
N ILE A 52 8.57 -5.68 -15.06
CA ILE A 52 8.05 -4.31 -14.88
C ILE A 52 9.25 -3.39 -14.65
N GLU A 53 9.43 -2.41 -15.53
CA GLU A 53 10.45 -1.38 -15.32
C GLU A 53 10.06 -0.48 -14.13
N SER A 54 10.94 -0.37 -13.13
CA SER A 54 10.67 0.44 -11.93
C SER A 54 10.43 1.91 -12.26
N SER A 55 11.03 2.42 -13.34
CA SER A 55 10.81 3.79 -13.84
C SER A 55 9.38 4.07 -14.31
N LYS A 56 8.60 3.04 -14.61
CA LYS A 56 7.18 3.17 -14.99
C LYS A 56 6.24 3.31 -13.80
N ILE A 57 6.72 3.06 -12.59
CA ILE A 57 5.95 3.33 -11.37
C ILE A 57 5.91 4.84 -11.15
N ASN A 58 4.75 5.44 -11.33
CA ASN A 58 4.56 6.89 -11.22
C ASN A 58 3.59 7.29 -10.10
N ALA A 59 3.01 6.33 -9.42
CA ALA A 59 2.16 6.54 -8.25
C ALA A 59 2.34 5.38 -7.28
N VAL A 60 2.30 5.69 -5.98
CA VAL A 60 2.38 4.69 -4.91
C VAL A 60 1.33 5.00 -3.85
N ILE A 61 0.57 3.98 -3.46
CA ILE A 61 -0.37 4.03 -2.34
C ILE A 61 0.13 3.08 -1.26
N LEU A 62 0.15 3.55 -0.03
CA LEU A 62 0.68 2.84 1.12
C LEU A 62 -0.35 2.82 2.25
N ALA A 63 -0.74 1.62 2.67
CA ALA A 63 -1.53 1.39 3.88
C ALA A 63 -0.67 0.63 4.89
N SER A 64 -0.69 1.02 6.16
CA SER A 64 0.12 0.36 7.19
C SER A 64 -0.59 0.35 8.54
N VAL A 65 -0.48 -0.81 9.22
CA VAL A 65 -0.81 -0.96 10.64
C VAL A 65 0.46 -1.01 11.52
N VAL A 66 1.64 -0.79 10.93
CA VAL A 66 2.94 -0.85 11.61
C VAL A 66 3.67 0.48 11.44
N PRO A 67 3.53 1.42 12.43
CA PRO A 67 4.12 2.75 12.31
C PRO A 67 5.64 2.75 12.15
N ASP A 68 6.34 1.82 12.80
CA ASP A 68 7.82 1.76 12.80
C ASP A 68 8.43 1.53 11.41
N VAL A 69 7.66 0.92 10.50
CA VAL A 69 8.11 0.64 9.12
C VAL A 69 7.97 1.86 8.22
N MET A 70 7.06 2.77 8.57
CA MET A 70 6.61 3.84 7.68
C MET A 70 7.71 4.81 7.26
N HIS A 71 8.60 5.18 8.18
CA HIS A 71 9.66 6.14 7.86
C HIS A 71 10.65 5.59 6.83
N SER A 72 11.18 4.41 7.08
CA SER A 72 12.16 3.78 6.18
C SER A 72 11.55 3.39 4.84
N LEU A 73 10.33 2.86 4.85
CA LEU A 73 9.62 2.47 3.63
C LEU A 73 9.23 3.69 2.80
N GLY A 74 8.69 4.73 3.42
CA GLY A 74 8.36 5.99 2.74
C GLY A 74 9.58 6.66 2.12
N SER A 75 10.69 6.70 2.84
CA SER A 75 11.97 7.22 2.33
C SER A 75 12.50 6.40 1.15
N ALA A 76 12.37 5.08 1.22
CA ALA A 76 12.75 4.18 0.14
C ALA A 76 11.97 4.45 -1.15
N ILE A 77 10.67 4.66 -1.04
CA ILE A 77 9.80 4.94 -2.18
C ILE A 77 10.22 6.26 -2.86
N ILE A 78 10.45 7.30 -2.08
CA ILE A 78 10.89 8.59 -2.61
C ILE A 78 12.26 8.46 -3.28
N LYS A 79 13.20 7.79 -2.62
CA LYS A 79 14.60 7.69 -3.09
C LYS A 79 14.74 6.80 -4.33
N TYR A 80 14.05 5.66 -4.36
CA TYR A 80 14.25 4.64 -5.42
C TYR A 80 13.24 4.74 -6.56
N PHE A 81 12.05 5.27 -6.32
CA PHE A 81 11.03 5.45 -7.36
C PHE A 81 10.78 6.92 -7.74
N GLY A 82 11.31 7.86 -6.95
CA GLY A 82 11.11 9.28 -7.20
C GLY A 82 9.66 9.76 -7.03
N VAL A 83 8.88 9.03 -6.25
CA VAL A 83 7.44 9.29 -6.05
C VAL A 83 7.15 9.45 -4.57
N LYS A 84 6.37 10.48 -4.22
CA LYS A 84 5.85 10.63 -2.87
C LYS A 84 4.63 9.73 -2.69
N PRO A 85 4.64 8.75 -1.77
CA PRO A 85 3.51 7.86 -1.60
C PRO A 85 2.30 8.57 -0.99
N VAL A 86 1.11 8.17 -1.42
CA VAL A 86 -0.13 8.53 -0.75
C VAL A 86 -0.35 7.54 0.38
N VAL A 87 -0.38 8.03 1.61
CA VAL A 87 -0.59 7.20 2.80
C VAL A 87 -2.08 7.16 3.14
N VAL A 88 -2.64 5.96 3.19
CA VAL A 88 -4.05 5.78 3.56
C VAL A 88 -4.23 6.01 5.05
N SER A 89 -5.15 6.90 5.39
CA SER A 89 -5.55 7.17 6.78
C SER A 89 -6.99 7.63 6.81
N ALA A 90 -7.59 7.68 7.99
CA ALA A 90 -8.96 8.15 8.18
C ALA A 90 -9.18 9.61 7.73
N GLY A 91 -8.10 10.41 7.63
CA GLY A 91 -8.16 11.82 7.23
C GLY A 91 -8.11 12.08 5.73
N ILE A 92 -7.87 11.06 4.90
CA ILE A 92 -7.82 11.24 3.44
C ILE A 92 -9.19 11.00 2.81
N LYS A 93 -9.38 11.56 1.61
CA LYS A 93 -10.61 11.35 0.83
C LYS A 93 -10.60 9.96 0.20
N THR A 94 -11.39 9.04 0.76
CA THR A 94 -11.49 7.66 0.29
C THR A 94 -12.77 7.35 -0.47
N GLY A 95 -13.72 8.29 -0.48
CA GLY A 95 -15.06 8.07 -1.03
C GLY A 95 -16.03 7.39 -0.06
N ILE A 96 -15.60 7.04 1.14
CA ILE A 96 -16.44 6.51 2.21
C ILE A 96 -16.42 7.41 3.44
N ARG A 97 -17.51 7.37 4.23
CA ARG A 97 -17.61 8.07 5.49
C ARG A 97 -17.50 7.08 6.65
N ILE A 98 -16.62 7.37 7.59
CA ILE A 98 -16.41 6.53 8.77
C ILE A 98 -17.30 7.06 9.91
N VAL A 99 -18.27 6.24 10.35
CA VAL A 99 -19.27 6.60 11.37
C VAL A 99 -19.12 5.75 12.63
N THR A 100 -17.89 5.59 13.10
CA THR A 100 -17.58 4.96 14.38
C THR A 100 -17.46 6.01 15.48
N GLU A 101 -17.43 5.60 16.75
CA GLU A 101 -17.23 6.54 17.88
C GLU A 101 -15.95 7.33 17.75
N ASN A 102 -14.87 6.67 17.30
CA ASN A 102 -13.60 7.33 17.04
C ASN A 102 -13.09 6.94 15.63
N PRO A 103 -13.45 7.73 14.58
CA PRO A 103 -13.06 7.42 13.20
C PRO A 103 -11.56 7.30 12.98
N ARG A 104 -10.75 8.03 13.75
CA ARG A 104 -9.28 8.02 13.63
C ARG A 104 -8.63 6.72 14.12
N GLN A 105 -9.37 5.90 14.87
CA GLN A 105 -8.90 4.60 15.36
C GLN A 105 -9.14 3.47 14.36
N VAL A 106 -9.86 3.72 13.28
CA VAL A 106 -10.07 2.72 12.23
C VAL A 106 -8.77 2.54 11.46
N GLY A 107 -8.26 1.31 11.44
CA GLY A 107 -7.02 0.98 10.75
C GLY A 107 -7.11 1.18 9.23
N PRO A 108 -6.01 1.56 8.57
CA PRO A 108 -5.98 1.77 7.13
C PRO A 108 -6.38 0.53 6.32
N ASP A 109 -6.02 -0.67 6.78
CA ASP A 109 -6.40 -1.95 6.17
C ASP A 109 -7.91 -2.12 6.08
N ARG A 110 -8.64 -1.79 7.15
CA ARG A 110 -10.11 -1.83 7.16
C ARG A 110 -10.74 -0.80 6.24
N ILE A 111 -10.13 0.38 6.14
CA ILE A 111 -10.59 1.42 5.23
C ILE A 111 -10.48 0.97 3.77
N VAL A 112 -9.34 0.43 3.37
CA VAL A 112 -9.13 -0.03 1.99
C VAL A 112 -10.01 -1.23 1.65
N ASP A 113 -10.24 -2.14 2.59
CA ASP A 113 -11.14 -3.27 2.41
C ASP A 113 -12.58 -2.80 2.17
N ALA A 114 -13.05 -1.83 2.94
CA ALA A 114 -14.39 -1.26 2.78
C ALA A 114 -14.53 -0.53 1.44
N VAL A 115 -13.56 0.27 1.04
CA VAL A 115 -13.54 0.96 -0.27
C VAL A 115 -13.53 -0.04 -1.41
N GLY A 116 -12.68 -1.07 -1.33
CA GLY A 116 -12.58 -2.12 -2.34
C GLY A 116 -13.87 -2.90 -2.47
N ALA A 117 -14.45 -3.34 -1.37
CA ALA A 117 -15.70 -4.10 -1.36
C ALA A 117 -16.86 -3.28 -1.96
N TYR A 118 -17.00 -2.02 -1.56
CA TYR A 118 -18.04 -1.14 -2.09
C TYR A 118 -17.86 -0.86 -3.58
N THR A 119 -16.63 -0.63 -4.02
CA THR A 119 -16.31 -0.34 -5.43
C THR A 119 -16.60 -1.54 -6.33
N LEU A 120 -16.25 -2.75 -5.88
CA LEU A 120 -16.38 -3.96 -6.67
C LEU A 120 -17.79 -4.56 -6.64
N TYR A 121 -18.46 -4.51 -5.50
CA TYR A 121 -19.72 -5.23 -5.25
C TYR A 121 -20.92 -4.32 -4.94
N GLY A 122 -20.68 -3.04 -4.70
CA GLY A 122 -21.72 -2.12 -4.25
C GLY A 122 -22.14 -2.35 -2.80
N GLY A 123 -23.21 -1.69 -2.39
CA GLY A 123 -23.74 -1.80 -1.05
C GLY A 123 -25.24 -2.01 -1.02
N PRO A 124 -25.81 -2.36 0.17
CA PRO A 124 -25.09 -2.54 1.43
C PRO A 124 -24.26 -3.83 1.48
N ALA A 125 -23.13 -3.80 2.22
CA ALA A 125 -22.22 -4.93 2.34
C ALA A 125 -21.62 -5.01 3.75
N ILE A 126 -21.28 -6.23 4.17
CA ILE A 126 -20.51 -6.50 5.39
C ILE A 126 -19.17 -7.06 4.94
N VAL A 127 -18.09 -6.47 5.45
CA VAL A 127 -16.72 -6.89 5.16
C VAL A 127 -16.12 -7.51 6.42
N VAL A 128 -15.65 -8.74 6.29
CA VAL A 128 -15.09 -9.50 7.41
C VAL A 128 -13.58 -9.68 7.25
#